data_52f3517a1c7e41b43b6d51ea8fa1abdb
#
_entry.id   52f3517a1c7e41b43b6d51ea8fa1abdb
#
_cell.length_a   1.000
_cell.length_b   1.000
_cell.length_c   1.000
_cell.angle_alpha   90.00
_cell.angle_beta   90.00
_cell.angle_gamma   90.00
#
_symmetry.space_group_name_H-M   'P 1'
#
loop_
_entity.id
_entity.type
_entity.pdbx_description
1 polymer ?
#
loop_
_entity_poly.entity_id
_entity_poly.type
_entity_poly.pdbx_seq_one_letter_code
_entity_poly.pdbx_strand_id
1 'polypeptide(L)'
;MGLRQDFSFKYDSAAEVYDFLKSLSHAANVNFNSNFFIFSNLSGEPEFTFDGEITSSGLTTDRAGNYFHFLGLFIEAITGQFGKVEVQDI
;
A
#
# COMPACT_ATOMS: atom_id res chain seq x y z
N MET A 1 14.01 1.58 10.85
CA MET A 1 13.30 2.86 10.70
C MET A 1 12.49 2.87 9.42
N GLY A 2 11.25 3.33 9.48
CA GLY A 2 10.39 3.38 8.32
C GLY A 2 10.58 4.62 7.47
N LEU A 3 10.01 4.62 6.28
CA LEU A 3 9.94 5.76 5.38
C LEU A 3 8.47 6.07 5.11
N ARG A 4 8.06 7.28 5.40
CA ARG A 4 6.66 7.69 5.27
C ARG A 4 6.44 8.44 3.97
N GLN A 5 5.39 8.03 3.24
CA GLN A 5 5.01 8.64 1.98
C GLN A 5 3.50 8.73 1.83
N ASP A 6 3.04 9.81 1.19
CA ASP A 6 1.65 9.95 0.79
C ASP A 6 1.51 9.60 -0.68
N PHE A 7 0.47 8.82 -1.00
CA PHE A 7 0.07 8.50 -2.36
C PHE A 7 -1.26 9.20 -2.62
N SER A 8 -1.26 10.15 -3.54
CA SER A 8 -2.46 10.93 -3.88
C SER A 8 -2.98 10.53 -5.25
N PHE A 9 -4.26 10.18 -5.32
CA PHE A 9 -4.91 9.76 -6.57
C PHE A 9 -6.41 9.93 -6.46
N LYS A 10 -7.10 9.90 -7.59
CA LYS A 10 -8.56 10.01 -7.62
C LYS A 10 -9.18 8.63 -7.49
N TYR A 11 -10.19 8.51 -6.65
CA TYR A 11 -10.98 7.29 -6.49
C TYR A 11 -12.42 7.67 -6.14
N ASP A 12 -13.37 6.78 -6.48
CA ASP A 12 -14.80 7.06 -6.31
C ASP A 12 -15.29 6.79 -4.90
N SER A 13 -14.77 5.73 -4.25
CA SER A 13 -15.18 5.39 -2.90
C SER A 13 -14.06 4.68 -2.17
N ALA A 14 -14.12 4.70 -0.83
CA ALA A 14 -13.15 3.99 0.00
C ALA A 14 -13.18 2.48 -0.28
N ALA A 15 -14.34 1.93 -0.65
CA ALA A 15 -14.46 0.52 -1.01
C ALA A 15 -13.59 0.15 -2.20
N GLU A 16 -13.45 1.04 -3.18
CA GLU A 16 -12.60 0.81 -4.35
C GLU A 16 -11.14 0.67 -3.93
N VAL A 17 -10.68 1.54 -3.03
CA VAL A 17 -9.31 1.48 -2.51
C VAL A 17 -9.10 0.22 -1.69
N TYR A 18 -10.08 -0.13 -0.87
CA TYR A 18 -10.06 -1.32 -0.04
C TYR A 18 -9.94 -2.59 -0.90
N ASP A 19 -10.75 -2.68 -1.95
CA ASP A 19 -10.72 -3.82 -2.87
C ASP A 19 -9.38 -3.90 -3.62
N PHE A 20 -8.82 -2.76 -3.99
CA PHE A 20 -7.50 -2.71 -4.61
C PHE A 20 -6.44 -3.31 -3.67
N LEU A 21 -6.44 -2.88 -2.39
CA LEU A 21 -5.46 -3.38 -1.43
C LEU A 21 -5.62 -4.89 -1.22
N LYS A 22 -6.85 -5.38 -1.16
CA LYS A 22 -7.12 -6.82 -1.04
C LYS A 22 -6.58 -7.60 -2.24
N SER A 23 -6.61 -7.02 -3.43
CA SER A 23 -6.13 -7.69 -4.64
C SER A 23 -4.64 -8.01 -4.60
N LEU A 24 -3.90 -7.37 -3.70
CA LEU A 24 -2.47 -7.61 -3.54
C LEU A 24 -2.15 -8.75 -2.57
N SER A 25 -3.17 -9.44 -2.06
CA SER A 25 -2.98 -10.52 -1.08
C SER A 25 -2.19 -11.70 -1.63
N HIS A 26 -2.06 -11.82 -2.96
CA HIS A 26 -1.23 -12.85 -3.58
C HIS A 26 0.27 -12.58 -3.44
N ALA A 27 0.64 -11.31 -3.21
CA ALA A 27 2.04 -10.89 -3.13
C ALA A 27 2.53 -10.69 -1.69
N ALA A 28 1.60 -10.49 -0.75
CA ALA A 28 1.95 -10.25 0.65
C ALA A 28 0.75 -10.55 1.53
N ASN A 29 1.00 -10.85 2.79
CA ASN A 29 -0.09 -10.96 3.76
C ASN A 29 -0.66 -9.58 4.02
N VAL A 30 -1.97 -9.45 4.11
CA VAL A 30 -2.61 -8.18 4.37
C VAL A 30 -3.63 -8.31 5.49
N ASN A 31 -3.61 -7.36 6.41
CA ASN A 31 -4.58 -7.25 7.50
C ASN A 31 -5.16 -5.85 7.50
N PHE A 32 -6.45 -5.75 7.82
CA PHE A 32 -7.17 -4.49 7.87
C PHE A 32 -7.72 -4.24 9.27
N ASN A 33 -7.71 -2.95 9.65
CA ASN A 33 -8.36 -2.50 10.88
C ASN A 33 -8.93 -1.12 10.60
N SER A 34 -10.24 -1.05 10.33
CA SER A 34 -10.91 0.17 9.91
C SER A 34 -10.27 0.70 8.63
N ASN A 35 -9.77 1.94 8.61
CA ASN A 35 -9.09 2.52 7.44
C ASN A 35 -7.60 2.18 7.40
N PHE A 36 -7.10 1.48 8.40
CA PHE A 36 -5.69 1.08 8.46
C PHE A 36 -5.47 -0.26 7.80
N PHE A 37 -4.30 -0.43 7.19
CA PHE A 37 -3.91 -1.70 6.60
C PHE A 37 -2.44 -1.97 6.87
N ILE A 38 -2.06 -3.24 6.88
CA ILE A 38 -0.66 -3.63 6.99
C ILE A 38 -0.40 -4.81 6.06
N PHE A 39 0.62 -4.66 5.21
CA PHE A 39 1.18 -5.75 4.43
C PHE A 39 2.44 -6.25 5.11
N SER A 40 2.64 -7.55 5.10
CA SER A 40 3.84 -8.19 5.61
C SER A 40 4.26 -9.32 4.69
N ASN A 41 5.50 -9.78 4.85
CA ASN A 41 6.07 -10.83 4.00
C ASN A 41 5.27 -12.12 4.07
N LEU A 42 5.22 -12.82 2.95
CA LEU A 42 4.72 -14.20 2.91
C LEU A 42 5.74 -15.11 3.62
N SER A 43 5.27 -16.28 4.05
CA SER A 43 6.12 -17.25 4.72
C SER A 43 7.31 -17.64 3.83
N GLY A 44 8.51 -17.57 4.40
CA GLY A 44 9.75 -17.91 3.67
C GLY A 44 10.37 -16.76 2.90
N GLU A 45 9.70 -15.60 2.84
CA GLU A 45 10.23 -14.42 2.16
C GLU A 45 10.98 -13.49 3.12
N PRO A 46 11.85 -12.60 2.60
CA PRO A 46 12.51 -11.61 3.46
C PRO A 46 11.50 -10.75 4.22
N GLU A 47 11.78 -10.51 5.48
CA GLU A 47 10.85 -9.82 6.37
C GLU A 47 10.73 -8.34 6.03
N PHE A 48 9.48 -7.86 5.92
CA PHE A 48 9.19 -6.45 5.74
C PHE A 48 7.81 -6.10 6.31
N THR A 49 7.56 -4.81 6.51
CA THR A 49 6.23 -4.28 6.76
C THR A 49 5.98 -3.10 5.82
N PHE A 50 4.72 -2.96 5.40
CA PHE A 50 4.27 -1.87 4.57
C PHE A 50 2.84 -1.57 5.01
N ASP A 51 2.70 -0.57 5.86
CA ASP A 51 1.40 -0.27 6.48
C ASP A 51 0.97 1.16 6.16
N GLY A 52 -0.29 1.43 6.39
CA GLY A 52 -0.79 2.76 6.12
C GLY A 52 -2.25 2.93 6.45
N GLU A 53 -2.79 4.04 5.96
CA GLU A 53 -4.16 4.44 6.20
C GLU A 53 -4.77 4.99 4.92
N ILE A 54 -6.03 4.64 4.66
CA ILE A 54 -6.81 5.22 3.57
C ILE A 54 -7.24 6.62 4.00
N THR A 55 -6.89 7.63 3.20
CA THR A 55 -7.19 9.03 3.48
C THR A 55 -8.15 9.60 2.44
N SER A 56 -8.61 10.83 2.65
CA SER A 56 -9.49 11.50 1.69
C SER A 56 -8.81 11.78 0.34
N SER A 57 -7.49 11.81 0.30
CA SER A 57 -6.73 12.09 -0.93
C SER A 57 -6.05 10.85 -1.52
N GLY A 58 -6.10 9.71 -0.84
CA GLY A 58 -5.49 8.47 -1.30
C GLY A 58 -5.04 7.61 -0.14
N LEU A 59 -3.72 7.44 -0.01
CA LEU A 59 -3.12 6.62 1.04
C LEU A 59 -1.97 7.37 1.69
N THR A 60 -1.79 7.20 3.00
CA THR A 60 -0.52 7.50 3.65
C THR A 60 0.12 6.18 4.04
N THR A 61 1.42 6.03 3.83
CA THR A 61 2.10 4.76 4.03
C THR A 61 3.36 4.91 4.86
N ASP A 62 3.73 3.84 5.54
CA ASP A 62 4.98 3.71 6.27
C ASP A 62 5.52 2.31 5.99
N ARG A 63 6.84 2.16 5.92
CA ARG A 63 7.43 0.89 5.55
C ARG A 63 8.77 0.66 6.21
N ALA A 64 9.12 -0.62 6.42
CA ALA A 64 10.36 -1.01 7.05
C ALA A 64 10.79 -2.38 6.57
N GLY A 65 12.07 -2.71 6.73
CA GLY A 65 12.63 -3.99 6.37
C GLY A 65 12.90 -4.11 4.87
N ASN A 66 12.77 -5.32 4.34
CA ASN A 66 13.08 -5.63 2.93
C ASN A 66 11.86 -5.44 2.04
N TYR A 67 11.33 -4.21 2.01
CA TYR A 67 10.09 -3.87 1.32
C TYR A 67 10.24 -3.57 -0.18
N PHE A 68 11.45 -3.45 -0.70
CA PHE A 68 11.70 -2.91 -2.05
C PHE A 68 10.98 -3.67 -3.16
N HIS A 69 10.98 -5.00 -3.10
CA HIS A 69 10.30 -5.80 -4.11
C HIS A 69 8.79 -5.54 -4.07
N PHE A 70 8.22 -5.56 -2.88
CA PHE A 70 6.79 -5.28 -2.71
C PHE A 70 6.44 -3.86 -3.12
N LEU A 71 7.29 -2.87 -2.79
CA LEU A 71 7.06 -1.48 -3.16
C LEU A 71 6.97 -1.31 -4.67
N GLY A 72 7.88 -1.94 -5.42
CA GLY A 72 7.85 -1.89 -6.87
C GLY A 72 6.55 -2.44 -7.44
N LEU A 73 6.12 -3.59 -6.94
CA LEU A 73 4.86 -4.21 -7.33
C LEU A 73 3.67 -3.32 -6.94
N PHE A 74 3.70 -2.74 -5.75
CA PHE A 74 2.64 -1.86 -5.27
C PHE A 74 2.48 -0.63 -6.16
N ILE A 75 3.59 0.03 -6.50
CA ILE A 75 3.57 1.22 -7.38
C ILE A 75 3.01 0.86 -8.75
N GLU A 76 3.46 -0.25 -9.33
CA GLU A 76 2.97 -0.71 -10.62
C GLU A 76 1.46 -0.99 -10.56
N ALA A 77 1.01 -1.67 -9.53
CA ALA A 77 -0.40 -2.01 -9.37
C ALA A 77 -1.28 -0.79 -9.15
N ILE A 78 -0.86 0.15 -8.29
CA ILE A 78 -1.67 1.33 -7.96
C ILE A 78 -1.77 2.28 -9.16
N THR A 79 -0.70 2.44 -9.92
CA THR A 79 -0.75 3.26 -11.13
C THR A 79 -1.59 2.61 -12.22
N GLY A 80 -1.57 1.27 -12.31
CA GLY A 80 -2.42 0.54 -13.23
C GLY A 80 -3.91 0.65 -12.90
N GLN A 81 -4.24 0.67 -11.61
CA GLN A 81 -5.63 0.73 -11.15
C GLN A 81 -6.21 2.15 -11.19
N PHE A 82 -5.46 3.14 -10.75
CA PHE A 82 -5.97 4.51 -10.56
C PHE A 82 -5.41 5.52 -11.56
N GLY A 83 -4.47 5.12 -12.40
CA GLY A 83 -3.85 6.00 -13.39
C GLY A 83 -2.80 6.89 -12.76
N LYS A 84 -3.03 8.20 -12.80
CA LYS A 84 -2.05 9.15 -12.26
C LYS A 84 -2.02 9.09 -10.73
N VAL A 85 -0.86 8.80 -10.17
CA VAL A 85 -0.63 8.76 -8.74
C VAL A 85 0.55 9.66 -8.41
N GLU A 86 0.36 10.58 -7.47
CA GLU A 86 1.43 11.44 -6.98
C GLU A 86 1.96 10.86 -5.67
N VAL A 87 3.29 10.77 -5.56
CA VAL A 87 3.96 10.25 -4.37
C VAL A 87 4.78 11.39 -3.75
N GLN A 88 4.55 11.61 -2.46
CA GLN A 88 5.24 12.68 -1.76
C GLN A 88 5.81 12.15 -0.44
N ASP A 89 7.09 12.42 -0.21
CA ASP A 89 7.73 12.10 1.06
C ASP A 89 7.26 13.08 2.14
N ILE A 90 7.08 12.54 3.33
CA ILE A 90 6.67 13.34 4.47
C ILE A 90 7.85 13.59 5.41
#